data_5a9f2988c625636c98ea4613dab379b4
#
_entry.id   5a9f2988c625636c98ea4613dab379b4
#
_cell.length_a   1.000
_cell.length_b   1.000
_cell.length_c   1.000
_cell.angle_alpha   90.00
_cell.angle_beta   90.00
_cell.angle_gamma   90.00
#
_symmetry.space_group_name_H-M   'P 1'
#
loop_
_entity.id
_entity.type
_entity.pdbx_description
1 polymer ?
#
loop_
_entity_poly.entity_id
_entity_poly.type
_entity_poly.pdbx_seq_one_letter_code
_entity_poly.pdbx_strand_id
1 'polypeptide(L)'
;MNNIIFKHQEGLQFLEDLPSNSVDLILTDPPYITSRDSGMDKWVGHVEKQDQEGARNLKTEEEFKSHKELGDWHKFFVKGDVPVPLKQWHKDYAKYKKNYLKYGSIYGKRYAVKTNYGDWDSDFTMETLDQFTKQFYRVLRDGGTAIIFFDLWKITALKEMLETCGPSYRRKQGDEMVEKTRGFKQIRFIEWIKTNPQPINSHRNYLTNCREIALTAVKKGKGTFKSHYDNGIYRYPLQGGKERFHPTQKSLPLFEALVAKHSEPGDIIVDPFAGSATTAIACMNTGRRFMGCEMSEEYFTKAEGRIQRNQERLNKEQSSSV
;
A
#
# COMPACT_ATOMS: atom_id res chain seq x y z
N MET A 1 14.75 20.90 16.31
CA MET A 1 13.31 20.60 16.45
C MET A 1 13.07 19.20 15.91
N ASN A 2 12.32 18.37 16.62
CA ASN A 2 12.00 17.02 16.15
C ASN A 2 11.15 17.14 14.87
N ASN A 3 11.72 16.83 13.72
CA ASN A 3 11.04 16.95 12.43
C ASN A 3 10.03 15.82 12.16
N ILE A 4 9.99 14.80 13.05
CA ILE A 4 9.15 13.62 12.94
C ILE A 4 8.31 13.48 14.20
N ILE A 5 7.00 13.50 14.06
CA ILE A 5 6.01 13.20 15.09
C ILE A 5 5.25 11.96 14.65
N PHE A 6 5.43 10.86 15.36
CA PHE A 6 4.74 9.60 15.08
C PHE A 6 4.09 9.08 16.35
N LYS A 7 2.79 8.80 16.33
CA LYS A 7 2.00 8.46 17.50
C LYS A 7 1.30 7.11 17.33
N HIS A 8 1.19 6.36 18.42
CA HIS A 8 0.26 5.24 18.52
C HIS A 8 -1.12 5.79 18.87
N GLN A 9 -1.97 5.97 17.86
CA GLN A 9 -3.26 6.66 18.00
C GLN A 9 -4.17 6.32 16.82
N GLU A 10 -5.48 6.41 17.02
CA GLU A 10 -6.48 6.32 15.96
C GLU A 10 -6.41 7.56 15.06
N GLY A 11 -6.65 7.36 13.74
CA GLY A 11 -6.41 8.38 12.72
C GLY A 11 -7.30 9.61 12.80
N LEU A 12 -8.60 9.46 13.07
CA LEU A 12 -9.53 10.61 13.19
C LEU A 12 -9.20 11.44 14.41
N GLN A 13 -8.98 10.79 15.55
CA GLN A 13 -8.58 11.47 16.77
C GLN A 13 -7.25 12.21 16.60
N PHE A 14 -6.28 11.57 15.92
CA PHE A 14 -5.01 12.21 15.58
C PHE A 14 -5.21 13.48 14.74
N LEU A 15 -6.07 13.43 13.73
CA LEU A 15 -6.36 14.60 12.90
C LEU A 15 -7.08 15.70 13.68
N GLU A 16 -8.02 15.35 14.58
CA GLU A 16 -8.75 16.31 15.43
C GLU A 16 -7.81 17.14 16.31
N ASP A 17 -6.71 16.52 16.79
CA ASP A 17 -5.67 17.21 17.57
C ASP A 17 -4.86 18.24 16.74
N LEU A 18 -4.92 18.17 15.40
CA LEU A 18 -4.19 19.09 14.54
C LEU A 18 -4.96 20.40 14.33
N PRO A 19 -4.26 21.55 14.37
CA PRO A 19 -4.89 22.85 14.05
C PRO A 19 -5.40 22.89 12.61
N SER A 20 -6.49 23.63 12.40
CA SER A 20 -6.97 23.93 11.03
C SER A 20 -5.92 24.72 10.24
N ASN A 21 -5.80 24.44 8.95
CA ASN A 21 -4.89 25.14 8.02
C ASN A 21 -3.39 25.08 8.42
N SER A 22 -2.97 23.99 9.06
CA SER A 22 -1.60 23.81 9.56
C SER A 22 -0.74 22.84 8.73
N VAL A 23 -1.32 22.13 7.77
CA VAL A 23 -0.69 21.04 7.01
C VAL A 23 -0.50 21.46 5.55
N ASP A 24 0.64 21.12 4.97
CA ASP A 24 0.98 21.44 3.58
C ASP A 24 0.57 20.33 2.61
N LEU A 25 0.81 19.07 3.00
CA LEU A 25 0.52 17.89 2.19
C LEU A 25 -0.05 16.77 3.06
N ILE A 26 -1.11 16.14 2.59
CA ILE A 26 -1.55 14.82 3.04
C ILE A 26 -1.11 13.82 1.99
N LEU A 27 -0.37 12.79 2.41
CA LEU A 27 0.03 11.65 1.56
C LEU A 27 -0.27 10.37 2.32
N THR A 28 -1.33 9.66 1.92
CA THR A 28 -1.88 8.59 2.73
C THR A 28 -2.51 7.46 1.90
N ASP A 29 -2.62 6.29 2.53
CA ASP A 29 -3.17 5.05 1.96
C ASP A 29 -4.15 4.41 2.98
N PRO A 30 -5.39 4.91 3.06
CA PRO A 30 -6.38 4.35 3.98
C PRO A 30 -6.74 2.91 3.61
N PRO A 31 -7.33 2.13 4.55
CA PRO A 31 -7.83 0.80 4.26
C PRO A 31 -8.76 0.77 3.05
N TYR A 32 -8.56 -0.21 2.15
CA TYR A 32 -9.45 -0.37 1.00
C TYR A 32 -10.72 -1.06 1.45
N ILE A 33 -11.85 -0.42 1.20
CA ILE A 33 -13.16 -0.95 1.51
C ILE A 33 -13.50 -2.03 0.49
N THR A 34 -12.86 -3.20 0.62
CA THR A 34 -13.14 -4.36 -0.21
C THR A 34 -14.41 -5.03 0.30
N SER A 35 -15.33 -5.38 -0.61
CA SER A 35 -16.43 -6.26 -0.23
C SER A 35 -15.84 -7.58 0.25
N ARG A 36 -16.25 -8.04 1.45
CA ARG A 36 -15.82 -9.33 2.06
C ARG A 36 -16.10 -10.56 1.18
N ASP A 37 -16.88 -10.40 0.12
CA ASP A 37 -17.14 -11.42 -0.91
C ASP A 37 -16.09 -11.50 -2.03
N SER A 38 -14.88 -11.00 -1.81
CA SER A 38 -13.80 -11.22 -2.77
C SER A 38 -13.53 -12.73 -2.85
N GLY A 39 -13.49 -13.29 -4.08
CA GLY A 39 -13.21 -14.71 -4.30
C GLY A 39 -11.89 -15.19 -3.69
N MET A 40 -11.09 -14.27 -3.14
CA MET A 40 -9.83 -14.54 -2.45
C MET A 40 -10.05 -15.18 -1.07
N ASP A 41 -11.08 -14.76 -0.30
CA ASP A 41 -11.37 -15.35 1.02
C ASP A 41 -11.93 -16.79 0.85
N LYS A 42 -12.76 -17.02 -0.17
CA LYS A 42 -13.22 -18.36 -0.55
C LYS A 42 -12.05 -19.25 -1.01
N TRP A 43 -11.09 -18.67 -1.72
CA TRP A 43 -9.89 -19.38 -2.18
C TRP A 43 -8.94 -19.69 -1.02
N VAL A 44 -8.71 -18.74 -0.10
CA VAL A 44 -7.91 -18.95 1.13
C VAL A 44 -8.51 -20.06 1.98
N GLY A 45 -9.82 -20.03 2.24
CA GLY A 45 -10.51 -21.09 2.98
C GLY A 45 -10.42 -22.46 2.28
N HIS A 46 -10.46 -22.50 0.95
CA HIS A 46 -10.28 -23.74 0.18
C HIS A 46 -8.83 -24.26 0.27
N VAL A 47 -7.83 -23.39 0.25
CA VAL A 47 -6.41 -23.78 0.40
C VAL A 47 -6.12 -24.24 1.83
N GLU A 48 -6.64 -23.56 2.85
CA GLU A 48 -6.51 -23.98 4.26
C GLU A 48 -7.14 -25.36 4.48
N LYS A 49 -8.32 -25.60 3.91
CA LYS A 49 -8.97 -26.92 3.96
C LYS A 49 -8.14 -27.99 3.26
N GLN A 50 -7.61 -27.72 2.08
CA GLN A 50 -6.72 -28.62 1.35
C GLN A 50 -5.41 -28.88 2.11
N ASP A 51 -4.82 -27.88 2.74
CA ASP A 51 -3.60 -28.04 3.55
C ASP A 51 -3.87 -28.87 4.81
N GLN A 52 -5.04 -28.71 5.45
CA GLN A 52 -5.45 -29.54 6.59
C GLN A 52 -5.74 -31.00 6.18
N GLU A 53 -6.40 -31.19 5.04
CA GLU A 53 -6.67 -32.52 4.47
C GLU A 53 -5.37 -33.18 3.99
N GLY A 54 -4.45 -32.44 3.36
CA GLY A 54 -3.14 -32.91 2.93
C GLY A 54 -2.20 -33.26 4.09
N ALA A 55 -2.27 -32.53 5.21
CA ALA A 55 -1.47 -32.82 6.41
C ALA A 55 -1.92 -34.09 7.15
N ARG A 56 -3.17 -34.55 6.95
CA ARG A 56 -3.70 -35.79 7.54
C ARG A 56 -3.30 -37.05 6.77
N ASN A 57 -2.96 -36.92 5.49
CA ASN A 57 -2.54 -38.03 4.62
C ASN A 57 -1.03 -37.95 4.41
N LEU A 58 -0.26 -38.69 5.21
CA LEU A 58 1.16 -38.91 4.99
C LEU A 58 1.34 -39.48 3.59
N LYS A 59 2.03 -38.74 2.72
CA LYS A 59 2.31 -39.15 1.36
C LYS A 59 3.51 -40.07 1.35
N THR A 60 3.42 -41.15 0.52
CA THR A 60 4.49 -42.15 0.40
C THR A 60 5.41 -41.87 -0.77
N GLU A 61 6.56 -42.54 -0.80
CA GLU A 61 7.48 -42.47 -1.95
C GLU A 61 6.87 -43.07 -3.22
N GLU A 62 6.02 -44.08 -3.05
CA GLU A 62 5.30 -44.71 -4.18
C GLU A 62 4.28 -43.77 -4.80
N GLU A 63 3.51 -43.08 -3.95
CA GLU A 63 2.58 -42.02 -4.41
C GLU A 63 3.35 -40.86 -5.07
N PHE A 64 4.53 -40.51 -4.57
CA PHE A 64 5.35 -39.50 -5.21
C PHE A 64 5.79 -39.92 -6.61
N LYS A 65 6.23 -41.19 -6.79
CA LYS A 65 6.63 -41.72 -8.10
C LYS A 65 5.51 -41.83 -9.09
N SER A 66 4.29 -42.08 -8.62
CA SER A 66 3.08 -42.20 -9.46
C SER A 66 2.35 -40.88 -9.66
N HIS A 67 2.82 -39.78 -9.05
CA HIS A 67 2.10 -38.51 -9.07
C HIS A 67 1.98 -37.94 -10.49
N LYS A 68 0.77 -37.58 -10.89
CA LYS A 68 0.44 -37.12 -12.24
C LYS A 68 1.28 -35.92 -12.70
N GLU A 69 1.65 -35.06 -11.78
CA GLU A 69 2.52 -33.90 -12.05
C GLU A 69 3.96 -34.32 -12.38
N LEU A 70 4.38 -35.54 -12.00
CA LEU A 70 5.70 -36.09 -12.34
C LEU A 70 5.77 -36.58 -13.78
N GLY A 71 4.65 -37.01 -14.38
CA GLY A 71 4.59 -37.43 -15.79
C GLY A 71 4.86 -36.31 -16.79
N ASP A 72 4.63 -35.06 -16.36
CA ASP A 72 4.87 -33.85 -17.15
C ASP A 72 6.26 -33.20 -16.88
N TRP A 73 7.17 -33.91 -16.22
CA TRP A 73 8.49 -33.40 -15.81
C TRP A 73 9.31 -32.83 -16.96
N HIS A 74 9.14 -33.33 -18.15
CA HIS A 74 9.84 -32.80 -19.34
C HIS A 74 9.49 -31.33 -19.62
N LYS A 75 8.31 -30.84 -19.19
CA LYS A 75 7.89 -29.46 -19.36
C LYS A 75 8.51 -28.49 -18.34
N PHE A 76 9.00 -29.00 -17.19
CA PHE A 76 9.61 -28.17 -16.14
C PHE A 76 11.12 -27.99 -16.31
N PHE A 77 11.74 -28.74 -17.23
CA PHE A 77 13.18 -28.71 -17.46
C PHE A 77 13.60 -27.89 -18.67
N VAL A 78 12.62 -27.22 -19.29
CA VAL A 78 12.88 -26.30 -20.38
C VAL A 78 12.52 -24.90 -19.89
N LYS A 79 13.52 -24.09 -19.59
CA LYS A 79 13.32 -22.66 -19.33
C LYS A 79 13.43 -21.94 -20.68
N GLY A 80 12.30 -21.73 -21.35
CA GLY A 80 12.28 -21.49 -22.78
C GLY A 80 12.68 -22.78 -23.53
N ASP A 81 13.45 -22.68 -24.59
CA ASP A 81 13.91 -23.85 -25.39
C ASP A 81 15.27 -24.42 -24.89
N VAL A 82 15.71 -24.06 -23.68
CA VAL A 82 17.02 -24.47 -23.15
C VAL A 82 16.88 -25.56 -22.09
N PRO A 83 17.52 -26.77 -22.27
CA PRO A 83 17.53 -27.83 -21.27
C PRO A 83 18.23 -27.41 -19.98
N VAL A 84 17.62 -27.74 -18.82
CA VAL A 84 18.24 -27.50 -17.51
C VAL A 84 19.35 -28.56 -17.26
N PRO A 85 20.53 -28.17 -16.76
CA PRO A 85 21.64 -29.13 -16.50
C PRO A 85 21.25 -30.24 -15.53
N LEU A 86 21.71 -31.47 -15.76
CA LEU A 86 21.43 -32.67 -14.95
C LEU A 86 21.71 -32.47 -13.44
N LYS A 87 22.72 -31.71 -13.07
CA LYS A 87 23.02 -31.37 -11.66
C LYS A 87 21.91 -30.58 -10.99
N GLN A 88 21.28 -29.64 -11.71
CA GLN A 88 20.16 -28.88 -11.20
C GLN A 88 18.92 -29.76 -11.09
N TRP A 89 18.72 -30.68 -12.04
CA TRP A 89 17.65 -31.65 -12.02
C TRP A 89 17.66 -32.51 -10.73
N HIS A 90 18.79 -33.08 -10.36
CA HIS A 90 18.91 -33.91 -9.13
C HIS A 90 18.58 -33.09 -7.87
N LYS A 91 19.02 -31.85 -7.83
CA LYS A 91 18.74 -30.94 -6.70
C LYS A 91 17.26 -30.61 -6.59
N ASP A 92 16.62 -30.34 -7.72
CA ASP A 92 15.19 -30.00 -7.78
C ASP A 92 14.33 -31.23 -7.49
N TYR A 93 14.71 -32.43 -7.99
CA TYR A 93 14.02 -33.69 -7.66
C TYR A 93 14.04 -33.99 -6.15
N ALA A 94 15.16 -33.87 -5.50
CA ALA A 94 15.27 -34.07 -4.06
C ALA A 94 14.42 -33.09 -3.26
N LYS A 95 14.37 -31.83 -3.70
CA LYS A 95 13.53 -30.78 -3.13
C LYS A 95 12.04 -31.08 -3.32
N TYR A 96 11.62 -31.48 -4.51
CA TYR A 96 10.24 -31.82 -4.82
C TYR A 96 9.78 -33.06 -4.06
N LYS A 97 10.59 -34.10 -3.97
CA LYS A 97 10.33 -35.30 -3.17
C LYS A 97 10.13 -34.92 -1.69
N LYS A 98 11.06 -34.16 -1.11
CA LYS A 98 10.97 -33.68 0.28
C LYS A 98 9.69 -32.88 0.52
N ASN A 99 9.34 -32.00 -0.40
CA ASN A 99 8.12 -31.20 -0.29
C ASN A 99 6.87 -32.07 -0.36
N TYR A 100 6.80 -33.01 -1.29
CA TYR A 100 5.65 -33.89 -1.46
C TYR A 100 5.40 -34.76 -0.23
N LEU A 101 6.45 -35.42 0.27
CA LEU A 101 6.36 -36.27 1.45
C LEU A 101 5.92 -35.47 2.70
N LYS A 102 6.33 -34.21 2.79
CA LYS A 102 6.03 -33.37 3.95
C LYS A 102 4.69 -32.62 3.83
N TYR A 103 4.31 -32.21 2.64
CA TYR A 103 3.20 -31.28 2.43
C TYR A 103 2.14 -31.78 1.43
N GLY A 104 2.30 -32.96 0.85
CA GLY A 104 1.40 -33.47 -0.18
C GLY A 104 1.47 -32.72 -1.53
N SER A 105 2.46 -31.84 -1.72
CA SER A 105 2.64 -31.05 -2.94
C SER A 105 4.13 -30.90 -3.26
N ILE A 106 4.51 -31.09 -4.52
CA ILE A 106 5.89 -30.91 -5.00
C ILE A 106 6.40 -29.47 -4.84
N TYR A 107 5.49 -28.48 -4.84
CA TYR A 107 5.82 -27.06 -4.71
C TYR A 107 6.06 -26.63 -3.25
N GLY A 108 5.89 -27.53 -2.28
CA GLY A 108 6.04 -27.25 -0.84
C GLY A 108 4.72 -26.87 -0.19
N LYS A 109 4.82 -26.29 1.00
CA LYS A 109 3.63 -25.80 1.71
C LYS A 109 2.94 -24.77 0.85
N ARG A 110 1.69 -25.02 0.46
CA ARG A 110 0.85 -24.02 -0.22
C ARG A 110 0.51 -22.93 0.81
N TYR A 111 1.28 -21.87 0.81
CA TYR A 111 0.93 -20.71 1.60
C TYR A 111 -0.26 -20.00 0.95
N ALA A 112 -1.46 -20.27 1.44
CA ALA A 112 -2.40 -19.19 1.52
C ALA A 112 -1.91 -18.33 2.69
N VAL A 113 -1.21 -17.27 2.42
CA VAL A 113 -1.04 -16.23 3.42
C VAL A 113 -2.42 -15.63 3.58
N LYS A 114 -3.13 -16.01 4.65
CA LYS A 114 -4.24 -15.22 5.14
C LYS A 114 -3.57 -13.90 5.53
N THR A 115 -3.62 -12.94 4.61
CA THR A 115 -3.22 -11.59 4.91
C THR A 115 -4.30 -11.07 5.83
N ASN A 116 -4.14 -11.30 7.14
CA ASN A 116 -4.96 -10.63 8.11
C ASN A 116 -4.51 -9.17 8.05
N TYR A 117 -5.30 -8.34 7.38
CA TYR A 117 -5.08 -6.89 7.33
C TYR A 117 -5.34 -6.24 8.70
N GLY A 118 -5.72 -7.04 9.70
CA GLY A 118 -6.11 -6.62 11.05
C GLY A 118 -7.62 -6.41 11.17
N ASP A 119 -8.12 -6.48 12.39
CA ASP A 119 -9.56 -6.31 12.66
C ASP A 119 -10.04 -4.88 12.34
N TRP A 120 -9.13 -3.90 12.32
CA TRP A 120 -9.40 -2.49 11.96
C TRP A 120 -9.79 -2.29 10.49
N ASP A 121 -9.33 -3.14 9.56
CA ASP A 121 -9.70 -3.09 8.14
C ASP A 121 -11.19 -3.48 7.95
N SER A 122 -11.73 -4.22 8.90
CA SER A 122 -13.10 -4.73 8.84
C SER A 122 -14.16 -3.66 9.11
N ASP A 123 -13.81 -2.63 9.84
CA ASP A 123 -14.74 -1.59 10.33
C ASP A 123 -14.58 -0.26 9.58
N PHE A 124 -13.61 -0.16 8.65
CA PHE A 124 -13.44 1.01 7.84
C PHE A 124 -14.50 1.06 6.73
N THR A 125 -15.36 2.07 6.80
CA THR A 125 -16.52 2.24 5.89
C THR A 125 -16.39 3.48 5.00
N MET A 126 -17.31 3.65 4.05
CA MET A 126 -17.38 4.88 3.24
C MET A 126 -17.71 6.10 4.09
N GLU A 127 -18.52 5.93 5.14
CA GLU A 127 -18.86 6.99 6.11
C GLU A 127 -17.63 7.40 6.92
N THR A 128 -16.80 6.44 7.32
CA THR A 128 -15.52 6.71 7.99
C THR A 128 -14.57 7.47 7.05
N LEU A 129 -14.48 7.06 5.79
CA LEU A 129 -13.67 7.75 4.79
C LEU A 129 -14.15 9.20 4.56
N ASP A 130 -15.46 9.44 4.54
CA ASP A 130 -16.03 10.78 4.42
C ASP A 130 -15.64 11.68 5.61
N GLN A 131 -15.62 11.14 6.84
CA GLN A 131 -15.12 11.86 8.00
C GLN A 131 -13.64 12.24 7.85
N PHE A 132 -12.81 11.32 7.37
CA PHE A 132 -11.39 11.60 7.08
C PHE A 132 -11.24 12.70 6.01
N THR A 133 -12.00 12.66 4.91
CA THR A 133 -11.90 13.70 3.86
C THR A 133 -12.27 15.09 4.38
N LYS A 134 -13.25 15.19 5.29
CA LYS A 134 -13.61 16.44 5.98
C LYS A 134 -12.47 16.95 6.85
N GLN A 135 -11.83 16.06 7.61
CA GLN A 135 -10.65 16.41 8.42
C GLN A 135 -9.46 16.80 7.55
N PHE A 136 -9.21 16.11 6.44
CA PHE A 136 -8.17 16.50 5.49
C PHE A 136 -8.39 17.91 4.95
N TYR A 137 -9.62 18.23 4.57
CA TYR A 137 -9.96 19.59 4.13
C TYR A 137 -9.76 20.62 5.25
N ARG A 138 -10.08 20.29 6.50
CA ARG A 138 -9.92 21.18 7.64
C ARG A 138 -8.45 21.49 7.94
N VAL A 139 -7.61 20.43 8.06
CA VAL A 139 -6.22 20.61 8.51
C VAL A 139 -5.30 21.16 7.44
N LEU A 140 -5.55 20.88 6.15
CA LEU A 140 -4.76 21.43 5.05
C LEU A 140 -4.90 22.95 4.99
N ARG A 141 -3.78 23.67 4.77
CA ARG A 141 -3.82 25.10 4.44
C ARG A 141 -4.42 25.35 3.07
N ASP A 142 -4.79 26.57 2.77
CA ASP A 142 -5.16 26.97 1.40
C ASP A 142 -3.95 26.76 0.47
N GLY A 143 -4.15 26.11 -0.67
CA GLY A 143 -3.10 25.64 -1.56
C GLY A 143 -2.44 24.32 -1.13
N GLY A 144 -2.80 23.76 0.03
CA GLY A 144 -2.36 22.43 0.46
C GLY A 144 -2.94 21.33 -0.42
N THR A 145 -2.20 20.25 -0.57
CA THR A 145 -2.55 19.12 -1.44
C THR A 145 -2.88 17.87 -0.62
N ALA A 146 -3.89 17.12 -1.01
CA ALA A 146 -4.13 15.76 -0.55
C ALA A 146 -3.78 14.77 -1.67
N ILE A 147 -3.03 13.73 -1.36
CA ILE A 147 -2.76 12.55 -2.20
C ILE A 147 -3.23 11.33 -1.45
N ILE A 148 -4.29 10.69 -1.94
CA ILE A 148 -4.96 9.58 -1.27
C ILE A 148 -4.99 8.39 -2.20
N PHE A 149 -4.24 7.34 -1.86
CA PHE A 149 -4.34 6.04 -2.53
C PHE A 149 -5.66 5.38 -2.16
N PHE A 150 -6.32 4.76 -3.12
CA PHE A 150 -7.59 4.10 -2.84
C PHE A 150 -7.93 3.01 -3.86
N ASP A 151 -8.97 2.23 -3.55
CA ASP A 151 -9.48 1.18 -4.42
C ASP A 151 -9.95 1.76 -5.78
N LEU A 152 -9.44 1.18 -6.87
CA LEU A 152 -9.80 1.54 -8.25
C LEU A 152 -11.32 1.55 -8.48
N TRP A 153 -12.04 0.58 -7.92
CA TRP A 153 -13.47 0.41 -8.14
C TRP A 153 -14.33 1.41 -7.35
N LYS A 154 -13.74 2.09 -6.36
CA LYS A 154 -14.41 3.08 -5.49
C LYS A 154 -13.83 4.49 -5.65
N ILE A 155 -12.92 4.68 -6.58
CA ILE A 155 -12.21 5.95 -6.78
C ILE A 155 -13.15 7.11 -7.14
N THR A 156 -14.26 6.84 -7.83
CA THR A 156 -15.29 7.86 -8.14
C THR A 156 -15.97 8.36 -6.88
N ALA A 157 -16.31 7.46 -5.96
CA ALA A 157 -16.92 7.85 -4.68
C ALA A 157 -15.96 8.70 -3.83
N LEU A 158 -14.65 8.36 -3.78
CA LEU A 158 -13.65 9.20 -3.15
C LEU A 158 -13.59 10.60 -3.80
N LYS A 159 -13.64 10.68 -5.13
CA LYS A 159 -13.65 11.95 -5.84
C LYS A 159 -14.85 12.83 -5.43
N GLU A 160 -16.05 12.26 -5.39
CA GLU A 160 -17.30 12.96 -5.01
C GLU A 160 -17.22 13.46 -3.57
N MET A 161 -16.68 12.67 -2.63
CA MET A 161 -16.43 13.10 -1.26
C MET A 161 -15.46 14.28 -1.21
N LEU A 162 -14.35 14.22 -1.94
CA LEU A 162 -13.37 15.32 -1.99
C LEU A 162 -13.96 16.61 -2.56
N GLU A 163 -14.90 16.53 -3.49
CA GLU A 163 -15.57 17.70 -4.07
C GLU A 163 -16.53 18.40 -3.11
N THR A 164 -16.97 17.72 -2.03
CA THR A 164 -18.02 18.17 -1.12
C THR A 164 -17.65 18.15 0.37
N CYS A 165 -16.42 17.82 0.74
CA CYS A 165 -16.00 17.63 2.14
C CYS A 165 -15.79 18.90 2.96
N GLY A 166 -15.89 20.08 2.36
CA GLY A 166 -15.70 21.36 3.05
C GLY A 166 -17.00 21.97 3.57
N PRO A 167 -16.96 23.17 4.16
CA PRO A 167 -18.12 23.81 4.73
C PRO A 167 -19.15 24.21 3.68
N SER A 168 -20.41 24.12 4.07
CA SER A 168 -21.54 24.62 3.26
C SER A 168 -21.54 26.14 3.17
N TYR A 169 -22.08 26.66 2.07
CA TYR A 169 -22.31 28.08 1.85
C TYR A 169 -23.53 28.31 0.96
N ARG A 170 -24.19 29.41 1.13
CA ARG A 170 -25.31 29.79 0.26
C ARG A 170 -24.84 30.65 -0.89
N ARG A 171 -25.32 30.36 -2.10
CA ARG A 171 -25.06 31.15 -3.31
C ARG A 171 -26.35 31.41 -4.07
N LYS A 172 -26.53 32.65 -4.54
CA LYS A 172 -27.64 33.00 -5.42
C LYS A 172 -27.45 32.35 -6.80
N GLN A 173 -28.47 31.64 -7.27
CA GLN A 173 -28.51 31.01 -8.59
C GLN A 173 -29.89 31.36 -9.22
N GLY A 174 -29.90 32.32 -10.15
CA GLY A 174 -31.13 32.98 -10.57
C GLY A 174 -31.74 33.76 -9.40
N ASP A 175 -33.03 33.55 -9.13
CA ASP A 175 -33.75 34.20 -8.00
C ASP A 175 -33.71 33.36 -6.70
N GLU A 176 -33.15 32.19 -6.72
CA GLU A 176 -33.11 31.28 -5.58
C GLU A 176 -31.74 31.28 -4.87
N MET A 177 -31.78 31.07 -3.54
CA MET A 177 -30.61 30.85 -2.70
C MET A 177 -30.38 29.35 -2.56
N VAL A 178 -29.35 28.83 -3.25
CA VAL A 178 -28.99 27.42 -3.23
C VAL A 178 -27.84 27.16 -2.25
N GLU A 179 -28.00 26.15 -1.41
CA GLU A 179 -26.91 25.66 -0.55
C GLU A 179 -25.93 24.84 -1.38
N LYS A 180 -24.65 25.13 -1.26
CA LYS A 180 -23.54 24.41 -1.89
C LYS A 180 -22.49 24.09 -0.86
N THR A 181 -21.76 23.02 -1.07
CA THR A 181 -20.63 22.61 -0.23
C THR A 181 -19.31 22.92 -0.93
N ARG A 182 -18.35 23.42 -0.18
CA ARG A 182 -16.98 23.57 -0.66
C ARG A 182 -16.29 22.20 -0.68
N GLY A 183 -15.24 22.09 -1.47
CA GLY A 183 -14.42 20.91 -1.52
C GLY A 183 -13.12 21.18 -2.24
N PHE A 184 -12.33 20.16 -2.34
CA PHE A 184 -11.09 20.19 -3.11
C PHE A 184 -11.34 20.50 -4.58
N LYS A 185 -10.30 21.04 -5.22
CA LYS A 185 -10.27 21.37 -6.66
C LYS A 185 -9.06 20.70 -7.30
N GLN A 186 -8.95 20.83 -8.62
CA GLN A 186 -7.82 20.31 -9.39
C GLN A 186 -7.57 18.81 -9.13
N ILE A 187 -8.66 18.03 -8.98
CA ILE A 187 -8.56 16.60 -8.73
C ILE A 187 -8.00 15.92 -9.97
N ARG A 188 -6.92 15.12 -9.81
CA ARG A 188 -6.23 14.38 -10.87
C ARG A 188 -5.84 12.99 -10.38
N PHE A 189 -5.64 12.09 -11.33
CA PHE A 189 -5.15 10.75 -11.04
C PHE A 189 -3.63 10.71 -10.92
N ILE A 190 -3.17 9.90 -9.98
CA ILE A 190 -1.83 9.32 -9.91
C ILE A 190 -1.99 7.83 -10.14
N GLU A 191 -1.21 7.26 -11.07
CA GLU A 191 -1.16 5.84 -11.35
C GLU A 191 0.23 5.30 -11.02
N TRP A 192 0.31 4.42 -10.04
CA TRP A 192 1.54 3.68 -9.76
C TRP A 192 1.53 2.35 -10.48
N ILE A 193 2.47 2.18 -11.43
CA ILE A 193 2.71 0.93 -12.14
C ILE A 193 3.88 0.22 -11.45
N LYS A 194 3.59 -0.94 -10.85
CA LYS A 194 4.58 -1.79 -10.18
C LYS A 194 5.46 -2.46 -11.22
N THR A 195 6.78 -2.24 -11.16
CA THR A 195 7.73 -2.83 -12.11
C THR A 195 8.04 -4.30 -11.81
N ASN A 196 7.72 -4.77 -10.59
CA ASN A 196 7.88 -6.13 -10.12
C ASN A 196 6.58 -6.65 -9.46
N PRO A 197 5.44 -6.67 -10.17
CA PRO A 197 4.18 -7.11 -9.58
C PRO A 197 4.29 -8.56 -9.15
N GLN A 198 3.64 -8.90 -8.03
CA GLN A 198 3.58 -10.30 -7.60
C GLN A 198 2.56 -11.04 -8.46
N PRO A 199 2.95 -12.14 -9.12
CA PRO A 199 2.03 -12.94 -9.90
C PRO A 199 1.15 -13.75 -8.95
N ILE A 200 -0.08 -13.31 -8.72
CA ILE A 200 -1.10 -14.08 -8.02
C ILE A 200 -1.85 -14.90 -9.08
N ASN A 201 -1.68 -16.24 -9.06
CA ASN A 201 -2.33 -17.17 -9.98
C ASN A 201 -2.15 -16.87 -11.49
N SER A 202 -1.10 -16.16 -11.88
CA SER A 202 -0.83 -15.75 -13.26
C SER A 202 -0.73 -16.93 -14.25
N HIS A 203 -0.41 -18.14 -13.75
CA HIS A 203 -0.39 -19.37 -14.57
C HIS A 203 -1.76 -19.85 -15.04
N ARG A 204 -2.86 -19.23 -14.59
CA ARG A 204 -4.25 -19.61 -14.91
C ARG A 204 -4.96 -18.58 -15.79
N ASN A 205 -4.27 -17.88 -16.64
CA ASN A 205 -4.82 -16.85 -17.53
C ASN A 205 -5.43 -15.63 -16.81
N TYR A 206 -4.93 -15.28 -15.63
CA TYR A 206 -5.29 -14.04 -14.95
C TYR A 206 -4.32 -12.91 -15.27
N LEU A 207 -4.85 -11.71 -15.44
CA LEU A 207 -4.04 -10.50 -15.49
C LEU A 207 -3.41 -10.26 -14.12
N THR A 208 -2.09 -10.04 -14.09
CA THR A 208 -1.40 -9.65 -12.88
C THR A 208 -1.73 -8.19 -12.55
N ASN A 209 -2.27 -7.94 -11.36
CA ASN A 209 -2.53 -6.58 -10.90
C ASN A 209 -1.21 -5.86 -10.63
N CYS A 210 -0.83 -4.98 -11.55
CA CYS A 210 0.38 -4.17 -11.46
C CYS A 210 0.11 -2.69 -11.13
N ARG A 211 -1.14 -2.30 -10.84
CA ARG A 211 -1.52 -0.89 -10.69
C ARG A 211 -2.09 -0.60 -9.33
N GLU A 212 -1.75 0.57 -8.81
CA GLU A 212 -2.46 1.26 -7.74
C GLU A 212 -2.75 2.69 -8.16
N ILE A 213 -3.85 3.24 -7.67
CA ILE A 213 -4.33 4.56 -8.05
C ILE A 213 -4.44 5.42 -6.81
N ALA A 214 -4.10 6.71 -6.96
CA ALA A 214 -4.40 7.74 -6.00
C ALA A 214 -5.10 8.92 -6.68
N LEU A 215 -5.84 9.70 -5.90
CA LEU A 215 -6.28 11.03 -6.30
C LEU A 215 -5.39 12.08 -5.65
N THR A 216 -4.93 13.04 -6.44
CA THR A 216 -4.41 14.31 -5.93
C THR A 216 -5.50 15.36 -5.99
N ALA A 217 -5.61 16.18 -4.96
CA ALA A 217 -6.63 17.21 -4.84
C ALA A 217 -6.09 18.43 -4.07
N VAL A 218 -6.41 19.64 -4.48
CA VAL A 218 -5.90 20.90 -3.89
C VAL A 218 -7.00 21.62 -3.15
N LYS A 219 -6.73 22.05 -1.89
CA LYS A 219 -7.63 22.91 -1.12
C LYS A 219 -7.43 24.34 -1.54
N LYS A 220 -8.39 24.92 -2.25
CA LYS A 220 -8.38 26.31 -2.73
C LYS A 220 -7.04 26.73 -3.39
N GLY A 221 -7.05 27.74 -4.23
CA GLY A 221 -5.85 28.34 -4.77
C GLY A 221 -5.00 27.40 -5.66
N LYS A 222 -3.68 27.58 -5.62
CA LYS A 222 -2.70 26.84 -6.40
C LYS A 222 -1.86 25.94 -5.48
N GLY A 223 -1.87 24.64 -5.76
CA GLY A 223 -1.01 23.68 -5.05
C GLY A 223 0.47 23.81 -5.41
N THR A 224 1.34 23.36 -4.51
CA THR A 224 2.77 23.19 -4.80
C THR A 224 2.93 22.02 -5.76
N PHE A 225 3.55 22.24 -6.92
CA PHE A 225 3.86 21.20 -7.89
C PHE A 225 5.11 21.52 -8.68
N LYS A 226 6.15 20.72 -8.53
CA LYS A 226 7.50 20.94 -9.06
C LYS A 226 7.82 20.06 -10.27
N SER A 227 6.89 19.93 -11.18
CA SER A 227 7.11 19.18 -12.42
C SER A 227 6.40 19.85 -13.57
N HIS A 228 6.96 19.70 -14.77
CA HIS A 228 6.36 20.17 -16.02
C HIS A 228 5.88 18.95 -16.82
N TYR A 229 4.69 19.04 -17.42
CA TYR A 229 4.11 18.01 -18.30
C TYR A 229 4.10 16.60 -17.67
N ASP A 230 3.92 16.52 -16.34
CA ASP A 230 3.79 15.26 -15.62
C ASP A 230 2.42 14.63 -15.95
N ASN A 231 2.46 13.41 -16.43
CA ASN A 231 1.25 12.67 -16.81
C ASN A 231 0.62 11.88 -15.64
N GLY A 232 1.19 11.98 -14.45
CA GLY A 232 0.71 11.28 -13.26
C GLY A 232 1.00 9.78 -13.23
N ILE A 233 1.80 9.25 -14.15
CA ILE A 233 2.17 7.83 -14.24
C ILE A 233 3.56 7.61 -13.65
N TYR A 234 3.63 6.80 -12.59
CA TYR A 234 4.86 6.51 -11.86
C TYR A 234 5.20 5.02 -11.95
N ARG A 235 6.44 4.68 -12.31
CA ARG A 235 6.92 3.31 -12.46
C ARG A 235 7.97 3.02 -11.40
N TYR A 236 7.56 2.34 -10.32
CA TYR A 236 8.43 1.99 -9.21
C TYR A 236 8.17 0.55 -8.75
N PRO A 237 9.20 -0.14 -8.23
CA PRO A 237 9.01 -1.48 -7.69
C PRO A 237 8.20 -1.47 -6.39
N LEU A 238 7.55 -2.59 -6.10
CA LEU A 238 7.09 -2.91 -4.75
C LEU A 238 8.28 -2.97 -3.80
N GLN A 239 8.09 -2.52 -2.57
CA GLN A 239 9.08 -2.74 -1.52
C GLN A 239 9.26 -4.25 -1.31
N GLY A 240 10.48 -4.71 -1.41
CA GLY A 240 10.86 -6.11 -1.20
C GLY A 240 11.94 -6.26 -0.13
N GLY A 241 12.38 -7.53 0.08
CA GLY A 241 13.48 -7.87 0.96
C GLY A 241 13.13 -7.82 2.46
N LYS A 242 14.17 -7.77 3.30
CA LYS A 242 14.06 -7.84 4.77
C LYS A 242 13.39 -6.61 5.39
N GLU A 243 13.39 -5.49 4.69
CA GLU A 243 12.76 -4.24 5.13
C GLU A 243 11.24 -4.21 4.93
N ARG A 244 10.67 -5.22 4.28
CA ARG A 244 9.23 -5.35 4.13
C ARG A 244 8.65 -6.14 5.30
N PHE A 245 7.94 -5.47 6.18
CA PHE A 245 7.23 -6.08 7.31
C PHE A 245 5.72 -5.82 7.30
N HIS A 246 5.24 -4.90 6.46
CA HIS A 246 3.82 -4.62 6.31
C HIS A 246 3.31 -5.18 4.97
N PRO A 247 2.14 -5.84 4.93
CA PRO A 247 1.63 -6.48 3.72
C PRO A 247 1.39 -5.50 2.57
N THR A 248 0.94 -4.29 2.86
CA THR A 248 0.66 -3.23 1.88
C THR A 248 1.73 -2.14 1.84
N GLN A 249 2.94 -2.42 2.35
CA GLN A 249 4.03 -1.45 2.39
C GLN A 249 4.30 -0.83 1.02
N LYS A 250 4.19 0.49 0.96
CA LYS A 250 4.38 1.27 -0.27
C LYS A 250 5.85 1.40 -0.67
N SER A 251 6.07 1.70 -1.94
CA SER A 251 7.39 1.96 -2.52
C SER A 251 7.98 3.26 -1.99
N LEU A 252 9.13 3.18 -1.30
CA LEU A 252 9.81 4.36 -0.76
C LEU A 252 10.21 5.35 -1.87
N PRO A 253 10.84 4.93 -3.00
CA PRO A 253 11.18 5.85 -4.08
C PRO A 253 9.96 6.57 -4.69
N LEU A 254 8.80 5.91 -4.75
CA LEU A 254 7.56 6.57 -5.18
C LEU A 254 7.16 7.67 -4.20
N PHE A 255 7.16 7.37 -2.90
CA PHE A 255 6.74 8.33 -1.88
C PHE A 255 7.70 9.52 -1.79
N GLU A 256 9.02 9.29 -1.92
CA GLU A 256 10.02 10.36 -2.03
C GLU A 256 9.74 11.26 -3.24
N ALA A 257 9.44 10.68 -4.40
CA ALA A 257 9.11 11.44 -5.60
C ALA A 257 7.82 12.27 -5.42
N LEU A 258 6.77 11.71 -4.81
CA LEU A 258 5.51 12.41 -4.55
C LEU A 258 5.72 13.55 -3.54
N VAL A 259 6.42 13.29 -2.43
CA VAL A 259 6.75 14.30 -1.42
C VAL A 259 7.56 15.43 -2.05
N ALA A 260 8.61 15.13 -2.80
CA ALA A 260 9.47 16.14 -3.43
C ALA A 260 8.73 17.02 -4.46
N LYS A 261 7.77 16.43 -5.20
CA LYS A 261 7.00 17.16 -6.22
C LYS A 261 5.89 18.04 -5.64
N HIS A 262 5.26 17.61 -4.55
CA HIS A 262 4.06 18.25 -4.00
C HIS A 262 4.31 19.07 -2.74
N SER A 263 5.55 19.25 -2.33
CA SER A 263 5.93 20.04 -1.16
C SER A 263 7.29 20.72 -1.29
N GLU A 264 7.54 21.71 -0.40
CA GLU A 264 8.83 22.34 -0.21
C GLU A 264 9.60 21.72 0.97
N PRO A 265 10.95 21.80 1.01
CA PRO A 265 11.70 21.47 2.22
C PRO A 265 11.17 22.25 3.43
N GLY A 266 10.99 21.55 4.56
CA GLY A 266 10.42 22.12 5.77
C GLY A 266 8.88 22.08 5.87
N ASP A 267 8.17 21.77 4.79
CA ASP A 267 6.71 21.58 4.80
C ASP A 267 6.29 20.42 5.71
N ILE A 268 5.08 20.54 6.27
CA ILE A 268 4.46 19.52 7.13
C ILE A 268 3.64 18.55 6.28
N ILE A 269 4.02 17.30 6.31
CA ILE A 269 3.37 16.18 5.64
C ILE A 269 2.65 15.32 6.68
N VAL A 270 1.38 15.01 6.42
CA VAL A 270 0.56 14.21 7.33
C VAL A 270 0.14 12.88 6.70
N ASP A 271 0.23 11.81 7.50
CA ASP A 271 -0.27 10.47 7.17
C ASP A 271 -0.93 9.82 8.40
N PRO A 272 -2.28 9.80 8.49
CA PRO A 272 -3.00 9.19 9.60
C PRO A 272 -3.16 7.66 9.47
N PHE A 273 -2.62 7.05 8.42
CA PHE A 273 -2.59 5.60 8.17
C PHE A 273 -1.16 5.15 7.85
N ALA A 274 -0.21 5.52 8.72
CA ALA A 274 1.21 5.44 8.39
C ALA A 274 1.74 4.01 8.18
N GLY A 275 1.11 2.99 8.76
CA GLY A 275 1.45 1.59 8.59
C GLY A 275 2.93 1.32 8.86
N SER A 276 3.69 1.12 7.79
CA SER A 276 5.15 0.94 7.85
C SER A 276 5.95 2.24 7.93
N ALA A 277 5.32 3.39 8.07
CA ALA A 277 5.91 4.73 8.07
C ALA A 277 6.72 5.09 6.81
N THR A 278 6.31 4.61 5.64
CA THR A 278 7.00 4.95 4.38
C THR A 278 6.97 6.44 4.11
N THR A 279 5.87 7.12 4.40
CA THR A 279 5.71 8.58 4.30
C THR A 279 6.70 9.31 5.22
N ALA A 280 6.88 8.83 6.45
CA ALA A 280 7.85 9.40 7.40
C ALA A 280 9.29 9.30 6.88
N ILE A 281 9.69 8.12 6.37
CA ILE A 281 11.03 7.92 5.80
C ILE A 281 11.25 8.82 4.58
N ALA A 282 10.24 8.94 3.70
CA ALA A 282 10.31 9.84 2.54
C ALA A 282 10.49 11.30 2.97
N CYS A 283 9.80 11.75 4.02
CA CYS A 283 9.95 13.09 4.58
C CYS A 283 11.37 13.33 5.13
N MET A 284 11.90 12.36 5.89
CA MET A 284 13.27 12.44 6.44
C MET A 284 14.30 12.57 5.32
N ASN A 285 14.19 11.73 4.30
CA ASN A 285 15.16 11.70 3.18
C ASN A 285 15.08 12.94 2.29
N THR A 286 13.96 13.65 2.31
CA THR A 286 13.72 14.81 1.45
C THR A 286 13.69 16.14 2.21
N GLY A 287 13.98 16.15 3.52
CA GLY A 287 14.06 17.34 4.35
C GLY A 287 12.69 17.96 4.68
N ARG A 288 11.64 17.15 4.76
CA ARG A 288 10.29 17.56 5.17
C ARG A 288 10.02 17.18 6.61
N ARG A 289 9.03 17.82 7.21
CA ARG A 289 8.50 17.48 8.53
C ARG A 289 7.39 16.46 8.36
N PHE A 290 7.31 15.50 9.25
CA PHE A 290 6.27 14.48 9.25
C PHE A 290 5.46 14.49 10.52
N MET A 291 4.16 14.33 10.38
CA MET A 291 3.24 14.04 11.48
C MET A 291 2.31 12.90 11.05
N GLY A 292 2.21 11.86 11.87
CA GLY A 292 1.37 10.72 11.52
C GLY A 292 1.11 9.79 12.69
N CYS A 293 0.23 8.84 12.46
CA CYS A 293 -0.12 7.84 13.47
C CYS A 293 -0.31 6.45 12.85
N GLU A 294 -0.27 5.46 13.73
CA GLU A 294 -0.61 4.06 13.44
C GLU A 294 -1.42 3.54 14.61
N MET A 295 -2.54 2.88 14.33
CA MET A 295 -3.44 2.36 15.33
C MET A 295 -2.99 0.99 15.88
N SER A 296 -2.35 0.18 15.06
CA SER A 296 -1.82 -1.12 15.47
C SER A 296 -0.53 -0.96 16.27
N GLU A 297 -0.52 -1.39 17.52
CA GLU A 297 0.68 -1.39 18.36
C GLU A 297 1.84 -2.18 17.73
N GLU A 298 1.53 -3.31 17.08
CA GLU A 298 2.56 -4.12 16.41
C GLU A 298 3.22 -3.35 15.25
N TYR A 299 2.41 -2.73 14.39
CA TYR A 299 2.95 -1.96 13.26
C TYR A 299 3.57 -0.65 13.70
N PHE A 300 3.01 0.02 14.71
CA PHE A 300 3.60 1.21 15.32
C PHE A 300 5.02 0.93 15.81
N THR A 301 5.22 -0.10 16.63
CA THR A 301 6.55 -0.47 17.16
C THR A 301 7.56 -0.79 16.06
N LYS A 302 7.14 -1.54 15.03
CA LYS A 302 8.02 -1.87 13.89
C LYS A 302 8.38 -0.64 13.06
N ALA A 303 7.42 0.25 12.86
CA ALA A 303 7.60 1.50 12.12
C ALA A 303 8.49 2.49 12.86
N GLU A 304 8.32 2.62 14.17
CA GLU A 304 9.19 3.44 15.03
C GLU A 304 10.65 2.97 14.94
N GLY A 305 10.90 1.67 15.04
CA GLY A 305 12.24 1.11 14.84
C GLY A 305 12.80 1.37 13.44
N ARG A 306 11.95 1.42 12.39
CA ARG A 306 12.37 1.78 11.03
C ARG A 306 12.75 3.27 10.94
N ILE A 307 11.96 4.15 11.54
CA ILE A 307 12.25 5.59 11.61
C ILE A 307 13.60 5.82 12.32
N GLN A 308 13.84 5.17 13.45
CA GLN A 308 15.08 5.28 14.20
C GLN A 308 16.29 4.83 13.36
N ARG A 309 16.24 3.66 12.72
CA ARG A 309 17.32 3.19 11.84
C ARG A 309 17.61 4.16 10.69
N ASN A 310 16.59 4.75 10.10
CA ASN A 310 16.78 5.75 9.05
C ASN A 310 17.44 7.02 9.57
N GLN A 311 17.08 7.47 10.76
CA GLN A 311 17.71 8.62 11.42
C GLN A 311 19.20 8.37 11.67
N GLU A 312 19.56 7.21 12.18
CA GLU A 312 20.95 6.82 12.40
C GLU A 312 21.75 6.79 11.08
N ARG A 313 21.13 6.29 9.98
CA ARG A 313 21.75 6.32 8.66
C ARG A 313 22.04 7.75 8.20
N LEU A 314 21.06 8.63 8.28
CA LEU A 314 21.21 10.04 7.86
C LEU A 314 22.27 10.77 8.69
N ASN A 315 22.32 10.53 10.00
CA ASN A 315 23.34 11.12 10.87
C ASN A 315 24.76 10.67 10.49
N LYS A 316 24.94 9.37 10.15
CA LYS A 316 26.24 8.85 9.69
C LYS A 316 26.68 9.46 8.36
N GLU A 317 25.75 9.60 7.40
CA GLU A 317 26.01 10.21 6.09
C GLU A 317 26.46 11.67 6.25
N GLN A 318 25.81 12.44 7.13
CA GLN A 318 26.19 13.82 7.42
C GLN A 318 27.57 13.90 8.07
N SER A 319 27.88 13.02 9.03
CA SER A 319 29.18 12.98 9.70
C SER A 319 30.34 12.56 8.78
N SER A 320 30.04 11.81 7.71
CA SER A 320 31.05 11.36 6.73
C SER A 320 31.29 12.39 5.62
N SER A 321 30.47 13.43 5.55
CA SER A 321 30.55 14.49 4.52
C SER A 321 31.24 15.77 5.02
N VAL A 322 31.68 15.80 6.28
CA VAL A 322 32.47 16.83 6.96
C VAL A 322 33.91 16.35 7.10
#